data_216f8477a549fe9bc47276e3662fc8c3
#
_entry.id   216f8477a549fe9bc47276e3662fc8c3
#
_cell.length_a   1.000
_cell.length_b   1.000
_cell.length_c   1.000
_cell.angle_alpha   90.00
_cell.angle_beta   90.00
_cell.angle_gamma   90.00
#
_symmetry.space_group_name_H-M   'P 1'
#
loop_
_entity.id
_entity.type
_entity.pdbx_description
1 polymer ?
#
loop_
_entity_poly.entity_id
_entity_poly.type
_entity_poly.pdbx_seq_one_letter_code
_entity_poly.pdbx_strand_id
1 'polypeptide(L)'
;MEEGRSGLGRDRTGESLVALAAAITDLEQLKDHPALAGLLAWNRAAVESVKFDRGELTVWIDRTLICEACETLRRAEFSFLCDITCVDWHPSEPRFEVVYHLLSMSRKERVRLKVKLESSDPVVESLTAVWPGANYFEREIFDLFGMRFSGHPNLLRILMPDDWKGHPLRKDYPVEGYR
;
A
#
# COMPACT_ATOMS: atom_id res chain seq x y z
N MET A 1 -10.44 3.83 56.35
CA MET A 1 -9.25 4.35 55.62
C MET A 1 -8.55 3.15 55.01
N GLU A 2 -8.86 2.86 53.74
CA GLU A 2 -8.18 1.82 52.97
C GLU A 2 -7.67 2.49 51.69
N GLU A 3 -6.34 2.57 51.62
CA GLU A 3 -5.63 3.10 50.47
C GLU A 3 -5.64 2.08 49.32
N GLY A 4 -6.23 2.47 48.19
CA GLY A 4 -6.20 1.70 46.96
C GLY A 4 -4.80 1.66 46.34
N ARG A 5 -4.17 0.50 46.35
CA ARG A 5 -2.94 0.21 45.57
C ARG A 5 -3.30 -0.03 44.14
N SER A 6 -3.00 0.93 43.26
CA SER A 6 -2.96 0.71 41.81
C SER A 6 -1.73 -0.15 41.48
N GLY A 7 -1.96 -1.39 41.12
CA GLY A 7 -0.90 -2.31 40.68
C GLY A 7 -0.49 -2.02 39.25
N LEU A 8 0.64 -1.35 39.06
CA LEU A 8 1.38 -1.36 37.80
C LEU A 8 2.01 -2.75 37.61
N GLY A 9 1.49 -3.53 36.68
CA GLY A 9 2.08 -4.80 36.27
C GLY A 9 3.45 -4.58 35.68
N ARG A 10 4.51 -5.03 36.34
CA ARG A 10 5.85 -5.15 35.75
C ARG A 10 5.97 -6.53 35.11
N ASP A 11 6.48 -6.58 33.89
CA ASP A 11 6.87 -7.84 33.31
C ASP A 11 8.15 -8.37 33.98
N ARG A 12 8.52 -9.61 33.70
CA ARG A 12 9.67 -10.29 34.35
C ARG A 12 11.04 -9.71 33.97
N THR A 13 11.11 -8.77 33.03
CA THR A 13 12.34 -8.13 32.55
C THR A 13 12.54 -6.72 33.08
N GLY A 14 11.53 -6.15 33.77
CA GLY A 14 11.66 -4.83 34.40
C GLY A 14 11.63 -3.65 33.42
N GLU A 15 11.41 -3.89 32.12
CA GLU A 15 11.30 -2.84 31.11
C GLU A 15 9.87 -2.26 31.11
N SER A 16 9.79 -0.94 31.16
CA SER A 16 8.52 -0.22 31.00
C SER A 16 8.03 -0.38 29.57
N LEU A 17 6.89 -1.05 29.37
CA LEU A 17 6.21 -1.06 28.08
C LEU A 17 5.86 0.38 27.70
N VAL A 18 6.63 0.96 26.80
CA VAL A 18 6.31 2.26 26.20
C VAL A 18 5.03 2.06 25.40
N ALA A 19 3.93 2.65 25.86
CA ALA A 19 2.68 2.63 25.10
C ALA A 19 2.94 3.28 23.74
N LEU A 20 2.75 2.52 22.66
CA LEU A 20 2.86 3.05 21.30
C LEU A 20 1.81 4.14 21.11
N ALA A 21 2.21 5.30 20.59
CA ALA A 21 1.28 6.37 20.25
C ALA A 21 0.20 5.85 19.29
N ALA A 22 -1.04 6.29 19.49
CA ALA A 22 -2.14 5.93 18.59
C ALA A 22 -1.90 6.47 17.19
N ALA A 23 -2.33 5.71 16.18
CA ALA A 23 -2.24 6.15 14.80
C ALA A 23 -3.12 7.40 14.56
N ILE A 24 -2.61 8.35 13.80
CA ILE A 24 -3.35 9.54 13.38
C ILE A 24 -4.05 9.22 12.05
N THR A 25 -5.37 9.38 12.01
CA THR A 25 -6.19 9.13 10.80
C THR A 25 -6.95 10.37 10.35
N ASP A 26 -6.81 11.46 11.08
CA ASP A 26 -7.42 12.75 10.76
C ASP A 26 -6.56 13.47 9.70
N LEU A 27 -7.15 13.72 8.55
CA LEU A 27 -6.50 14.38 7.43
C LEU A 27 -6.06 15.80 7.76
N GLU A 28 -6.86 16.55 8.56
CA GLU A 28 -6.53 17.92 8.92
C GLU A 28 -5.26 18.01 9.79
N GLN A 29 -5.02 17.00 10.62
CA GLN A 29 -3.80 16.93 11.44
C GLN A 29 -2.55 16.59 10.59
N LEU A 30 -2.73 16.00 9.43
CA LEU A 30 -1.66 15.52 8.55
C LEU A 30 -1.45 16.39 7.30
N LYS A 31 -2.29 17.41 7.08
CA LYS A 31 -2.27 18.23 5.85
C LYS A 31 -0.93 18.89 5.53
N ASP A 32 -0.14 19.18 6.56
CA ASP A 32 1.19 19.81 6.42
C ASP A 32 2.32 18.79 6.15
N HIS A 33 2.00 17.48 6.15
CA HIS A 33 3.00 16.46 5.79
C HIS A 33 3.38 16.61 4.30
N PRO A 34 4.68 16.68 3.94
CA PRO A 34 5.12 17.04 2.59
C PRO A 34 4.50 16.23 1.47
N ALA A 35 4.39 14.90 1.64
CA ALA A 35 3.75 14.03 0.65
C ALA A 35 2.25 14.31 0.53
N LEU A 36 1.55 14.50 1.67
CA LEU A 36 0.12 14.73 1.67
C LEU A 36 -0.23 16.13 1.15
N ALA A 37 0.53 17.15 1.56
CA ALA A 37 0.34 18.52 1.08
C ALA A 37 0.40 18.61 -0.45
N GLY A 38 1.36 17.91 -1.08
CA GLY A 38 1.47 17.85 -2.54
C GLY A 38 0.25 17.19 -3.20
N LEU A 39 -0.24 16.09 -2.65
CA LEU A 39 -1.43 15.39 -3.15
C LEU A 39 -2.70 16.24 -2.98
N LEU A 40 -2.89 16.88 -1.83
CA LEU A 40 -4.04 17.73 -1.55
C LEU A 40 -4.07 18.99 -2.44
N ALA A 41 -2.91 19.59 -2.70
CA ALA A 41 -2.79 20.74 -3.58
C ALA A 41 -3.08 20.38 -5.05
N TRP A 42 -2.72 19.17 -5.46
CA TRP A 42 -3.05 18.67 -6.80
C TRP A 42 -4.52 18.29 -6.91
N ASN A 43 -5.00 17.39 -6.08
CA ASN A 43 -6.41 16.94 -6.14
C ASN A 43 -6.86 16.35 -4.80
N ARG A 44 -7.61 17.13 -4.01
CA ARG A 44 -8.15 16.67 -2.72
C ARG A 44 -9.07 15.45 -2.87
N ALA A 45 -9.85 15.38 -3.97
CA ALA A 45 -10.80 14.29 -4.20
C ALA A 45 -10.12 12.95 -4.48
N ALA A 46 -8.86 12.96 -4.90
CA ALA A 46 -8.08 11.73 -5.11
C ALA A 46 -7.73 11.01 -3.80
N VAL A 47 -7.73 11.71 -2.67
CA VAL A 47 -7.37 11.17 -1.35
C VAL A 47 -8.62 10.70 -0.63
N GLU A 48 -8.80 9.38 -0.52
CA GLU A 48 -9.93 8.76 0.18
C GLU A 48 -9.75 8.78 1.70
N SER A 49 -8.59 8.39 2.18
CA SER A 49 -8.24 8.35 3.60
C SER A 49 -6.75 8.40 3.83
N VAL A 50 -6.35 8.68 5.06
CA VAL A 50 -4.95 8.76 5.49
C VAL A 50 -4.73 8.04 6.80
N LYS A 51 -3.51 7.56 7.02
CA LYS A 51 -3.06 7.03 8.30
C LYS A 51 -1.58 7.37 8.48
N PHE A 52 -1.23 7.98 9.60
CA PHE A 52 0.15 8.12 10.04
C PHE A 52 0.36 7.25 11.26
N ASP A 53 1.29 6.30 11.16
CA ASP A 53 1.54 5.32 12.19
C ASP A 53 3.03 4.95 12.19
N ARG A 54 3.67 4.98 13.35
CA ARG A 54 5.08 4.61 13.52
C ARG A 54 6.05 5.34 12.59
N GLY A 55 5.76 6.62 12.30
CA GLY A 55 6.61 7.45 11.44
C GLY A 55 6.39 7.24 9.94
N GLU A 56 5.40 6.46 9.52
CA GLU A 56 5.06 6.24 8.11
C GLU A 56 3.67 6.78 7.76
N LEU A 57 3.61 7.55 6.68
CA LEU A 57 2.35 8.01 6.10
C LEU A 57 1.83 6.97 5.10
N THR A 58 0.57 6.58 5.28
CA THR A 58 -0.21 5.79 4.33
C THR A 58 -1.35 6.63 3.80
N VAL A 59 -1.55 6.65 2.49
CA VAL A 59 -2.63 7.38 1.81
C VAL A 59 -3.38 6.43 0.91
N TRP A 60 -4.71 6.35 1.07
CA TRP A 60 -5.59 5.63 0.14
C TRP A 60 -6.00 6.59 -0.96
N ILE A 61 -5.78 6.15 -2.19
CA ILE A 61 -5.99 6.93 -3.43
C ILE A 61 -7.07 6.26 -4.27
N ASP A 62 -7.92 7.08 -4.88
CA ASP A 62 -8.86 6.61 -5.91
C ASP A 62 -8.09 5.88 -7.01
N ARG A 63 -8.55 4.67 -7.37
CA ARG A 63 -7.88 3.79 -8.34
C ARG A 63 -7.66 4.44 -9.71
N THR A 64 -8.56 5.34 -10.11
CA THR A 64 -8.52 6.02 -11.42
C THR A 64 -7.49 7.14 -11.48
N LEU A 65 -6.96 7.54 -10.32
CA LEU A 65 -6.06 8.69 -10.18
C LEU A 65 -4.66 8.29 -9.66
N ILE A 66 -4.38 6.99 -9.59
CA ILE A 66 -3.10 6.49 -9.02
C ILE A 66 -1.88 6.94 -9.81
N CYS A 67 -1.98 6.96 -11.15
CA CYS A 67 -0.86 7.33 -12.00
C CYS A 67 -0.47 8.80 -11.78
N GLU A 68 -1.45 9.71 -11.84
CA GLU A 68 -1.21 11.15 -11.63
C GLU A 68 -0.81 11.46 -10.18
N ALA A 69 -1.34 10.72 -9.19
CA ALA A 69 -0.91 10.83 -7.80
C ALA A 69 0.58 10.46 -7.65
N CYS A 70 1.00 9.37 -8.29
CA CYS A 70 2.40 8.95 -8.32
C CYS A 70 3.30 9.94 -9.05
N GLU A 71 2.87 10.51 -10.18
CA GLU A 71 3.60 11.57 -10.86
C GLU A 71 3.76 12.83 -9.98
N THR A 72 2.69 13.20 -9.27
CA THR A 72 2.70 14.34 -8.35
C THR A 72 3.72 14.12 -7.23
N LEU A 73 3.72 12.95 -6.62
CA LEU A 73 4.71 12.61 -5.58
C LEU A 73 6.13 12.53 -6.13
N ARG A 74 6.32 12.02 -7.35
CA ARG A 74 7.63 12.02 -8.00
C ARG A 74 8.19 13.43 -8.18
N ARG A 75 7.34 14.39 -8.57
CA ARG A 75 7.71 15.83 -8.67
C ARG A 75 8.00 16.44 -7.30
N ALA A 76 7.35 15.94 -6.23
CA ALA A 76 7.56 16.32 -4.84
C ALA A 76 8.71 15.55 -4.17
N GLU A 77 9.69 15.07 -4.96
CA GLU A 77 10.93 14.38 -4.54
C GLU A 77 10.75 12.94 -4.01
N PHE A 78 9.55 12.35 -4.02
CA PHE A 78 9.36 10.92 -3.78
C PHE A 78 9.64 10.14 -5.07
N SER A 79 10.88 10.21 -5.54
CA SER A 79 11.27 9.77 -6.88
C SER A 79 11.64 8.30 -6.99
N PHE A 80 11.81 7.61 -5.86
CA PHE A 80 12.22 6.21 -5.85
C PHE A 80 11.03 5.29 -5.53
N LEU A 81 10.65 4.47 -6.50
CA LEU A 81 9.69 3.37 -6.31
C LEU A 81 10.43 2.18 -5.70
N CYS A 82 10.19 1.92 -4.43
CA CYS A 82 10.83 0.83 -3.70
C CYS A 82 10.20 -0.52 -4.03
N ASP A 83 8.87 -0.55 -4.10
CA ASP A 83 8.11 -1.78 -4.25
C ASP A 83 6.66 -1.50 -4.68
N ILE A 84 6.05 -2.47 -5.38
CA ILE A 84 4.60 -2.57 -5.56
C ILE A 84 4.20 -3.99 -5.17
N THR A 85 3.22 -4.12 -4.28
CA THR A 85 2.70 -5.42 -3.87
C THR A 85 1.18 -5.41 -3.78
N CYS A 86 0.58 -6.58 -3.54
CA CYS A 86 -0.86 -6.72 -3.41
C CYS A 86 -1.22 -7.49 -2.14
N VAL A 87 -2.32 -7.10 -1.50
CA VAL A 87 -2.92 -7.83 -0.38
C VAL A 87 -4.27 -8.34 -0.82
N ASP A 88 -4.55 -9.62 -0.58
CA ASP A 88 -5.86 -10.24 -0.76
C ASP A 88 -6.58 -10.30 0.59
N TRP A 89 -7.72 -9.61 0.71
CA TRP A 89 -8.56 -9.54 1.90
C TRP A 89 -9.73 -10.55 1.88
N HIS A 90 -9.69 -11.55 0.96
CA HIS A 90 -10.75 -12.55 0.89
C HIS A 90 -11.15 -13.05 2.29
N PRO A 91 -12.46 -13.18 2.61
CA PRO A 91 -13.62 -12.99 1.75
C PRO A 91 -14.21 -11.56 1.74
N SER A 92 -13.50 -10.57 2.28
CA SER A 92 -13.98 -9.17 2.35
C SER A 92 -13.90 -8.46 0.99
N GLU A 93 -14.81 -7.50 0.77
CA GLU A 93 -14.76 -6.55 -0.34
C GLU A 93 -14.59 -5.10 0.20
N PRO A 94 -13.83 -4.24 -0.49
CA PRO A 94 -12.99 -4.52 -1.67
C PRO A 94 -11.92 -5.58 -1.36
N ARG A 95 -11.80 -6.56 -2.26
CA ARG A 95 -10.98 -7.75 -2.00
C ARG A 95 -9.48 -7.47 -2.08
N PHE A 96 -9.05 -6.73 -3.11
CA PHE A 96 -7.64 -6.52 -3.34
C PHE A 96 -7.21 -5.11 -2.93
N GLU A 97 -6.02 -5.00 -2.40
CA GLU A 97 -5.39 -3.72 -2.06
C GLU A 97 -3.98 -3.70 -2.65
N VAL A 98 -3.78 -2.89 -3.69
CA VAL A 98 -2.44 -2.68 -4.27
C VAL A 98 -1.72 -1.63 -3.44
N VAL A 99 -0.49 -1.93 -3.06
CA VAL A 99 0.32 -1.12 -2.15
C VAL A 99 1.59 -0.67 -2.88
N TYR A 100 1.82 0.63 -2.91
CA TYR A 100 2.99 1.25 -3.55
C TYR A 100 3.86 1.90 -2.48
N HIS A 101 5.14 1.54 -2.44
CA HIS A 101 6.11 2.09 -1.50
C HIS A 101 7.04 3.08 -2.22
N LEU A 102 6.92 4.35 -1.88
CA LEU A 102 7.74 5.42 -2.44
C LEU A 102 8.70 5.97 -1.39
N LEU A 103 9.90 6.35 -1.83
CA LEU A 103 10.95 6.92 -0.99
C LEU A 103 11.45 8.23 -1.59
N SER A 104 11.59 9.22 -0.73
CA SER A 104 12.38 10.42 -0.99
C SER A 104 13.77 10.26 -0.38
N MET A 105 14.80 10.18 -1.23
CA MET A 105 16.18 10.08 -0.77
C MET A 105 16.67 11.37 -0.14
N SER A 106 16.24 12.53 -0.65
CA SER A 106 16.59 13.85 -0.13
C SER A 106 16.01 14.13 1.24
N ARG A 107 14.73 13.74 1.43
CA ARG A 107 14.00 13.92 2.70
C ARG A 107 14.21 12.78 3.69
N LYS A 108 14.72 11.63 3.23
CA LYS A 108 14.80 10.36 4.00
C LYS A 108 13.42 9.94 4.55
N GLU A 109 12.38 10.18 3.78
CA GLU A 109 10.99 9.91 4.12
C GLU A 109 10.38 8.87 3.19
N ARG A 110 9.49 8.04 3.75
CA ARG A 110 8.70 7.06 3.00
C ARG A 110 7.24 7.46 3.00
N VAL A 111 6.58 7.16 1.89
CA VAL A 111 5.11 7.22 1.80
C VAL A 111 4.60 5.93 1.19
N ARG A 112 3.49 5.45 1.70
CA ARG A 112 2.77 4.28 1.18
C ARG A 112 1.48 4.76 0.56
N LEU A 113 1.28 4.47 -0.73
CA LEU A 113 -0.01 4.64 -1.37
C LEU A 113 -0.73 3.30 -1.41
N LYS A 114 -2.03 3.32 -1.31
CA LYS A 114 -2.89 2.14 -1.39
C LYS A 114 -4.08 2.40 -2.28
N VAL A 115 -4.43 1.41 -3.08
CA VAL A 115 -5.59 1.40 -3.97
C VAL A 115 -6.41 0.16 -3.69
N LYS A 116 -7.70 0.34 -3.46
CA LYS A 116 -8.64 -0.76 -3.22
C LYS A 116 -9.32 -1.16 -4.52
N LEU A 117 -9.47 -2.45 -4.74
CA LEU A 117 -10.07 -3.02 -5.96
C LEU A 117 -11.04 -4.14 -5.60
N GLU A 118 -12.19 -4.14 -6.26
CA GLU A 118 -13.20 -5.19 -6.13
C GLU A 118 -12.74 -6.48 -6.82
N SER A 119 -13.19 -7.63 -6.34
CA SER A 119 -12.89 -8.92 -6.96
C SER A 119 -13.43 -9.05 -8.39
N SER A 120 -14.53 -8.34 -8.69
CA SER A 120 -15.18 -8.33 -10.01
C SER A 120 -14.40 -7.54 -11.06
N ASP A 121 -13.60 -6.54 -10.65
CA ASP A 121 -12.85 -5.67 -11.56
C ASP A 121 -11.44 -5.35 -10.98
N PRO A 122 -10.54 -6.34 -10.93
CA PRO A 122 -9.21 -6.18 -10.36
C PRO A 122 -8.24 -5.55 -11.36
N VAL A 123 -8.55 -4.32 -11.78
CA VAL A 123 -7.78 -3.55 -12.77
C VAL A 123 -7.36 -2.21 -12.19
N VAL A 124 -6.10 -1.85 -12.41
CA VAL A 124 -5.52 -0.55 -12.05
C VAL A 124 -4.60 -0.07 -13.16
N GLU A 125 -4.32 1.23 -13.23
CA GLU A 125 -3.41 1.77 -14.23
C GLU A 125 -1.95 1.43 -13.92
N SER A 126 -1.18 1.11 -14.98
CA SER A 126 0.24 0.77 -14.89
C SER A 126 1.09 2.01 -14.59
N LEU A 127 2.07 1.86 -13.70
CA LEU A 127 3.05 2.90 -13.42
C LEU A 127 4.33 2.80 -14.27
N THR A 128 4.37 1.95 -15.29
CA THR A 128 5.56 1.78 -16.15
C THR A 128 5.95 3.04 -16.90
N ALA A 129 5.00 3.93 -17.18
CA ALA A 129 5.27 5.26 -17.77
C ALA A 129 5.94 6.21 -16.76
N VAL A 130 5.65 6.06 -15.47
CA VAL A 130 6.24 6.88 -14.40
C VAL A 130 7.59 6.30 -13.97
N TRP A 131 7.63 4.99 -13.70
CA TRP A 131 8.84 4.26 -13.33
C TRP A 131 8.97 2.97 -14.15
N PRO A 132 9.94 2.89 -15.06
CA PRO A 132 10.14 1.67 -15.84
C PRO A 132 10.34 0.40 -15.02
N GLY A 133 10.87 0.52 -13.78
CA GLY A 133 11.03 -0.59 -12.84
C GLY A 133 9.72 -1.19 -12.34
N ALA A 134 8.60 -0.46 -12.42
CA ALA A 134 7.26 -0.97 -12.09
C ALA A 134 6.88 -2.21 -12.90
N ASN A 135 7.44 -2.36 -14.11
CA ASN A 135 7.20 -3.49 -15.00
C ASN A 135 7.31 -4.85 -14.28
N TYR A 136 8.36 -5.03 -13.49
CA TYR A 136 8.61 -6.32 -12.84
C TYR A 136 7.65 -6.57 -11.67
N PHE A 137 7.38 -5.57 -10.86
CA PHE A 137 6.44 -5.66 -9.73
C PHE A 137 5.01 -5.90 -10.21
N GLU A 138 4.57 -5.20 -11.26
CA GLU A 138 3.23 -5.35 -11.83
C GLU A 138 3.04 -6.74 -12.45
N ARG A 139 4.06 -7.28 -13.13
CA ARG A 139 4.04 -8.65 -13.64
C ARG A 139 3.99 -9.69 -12.53
N GLU A 140 4.69 -9.47 -11.41
CA GLU A 140 4.61 -10.34 -10.24
C GLU A 140 3.20 -10.36 -9.65
N ILE A 141 2.58 -9.20 -9.48
CA ILE A 141 1.21 -9.10 -8.97
C ILE A 141 0.21 -9.74 -9.94
N PHE A 142 0.37 -9.51 -11.25
CA PHE A 142 -0.43 -10.19 -12.27
C PHE A 142 -0.30 -11.71 -12.17
N ASP A 143 0.92 -12.19 -12.05
CA ASP A 143 1.21 -13.63 -12.01
C ASP A 143 0.62 -14.30 -10.76
N LEU A 144 0.83 -13.70 -9.58
CA LEU A 144 0.51 -14.34 -8.31
C LEU A 144 -0.90 -14.03 -7.78
N PHE A 145 -1.50 -12.89 -8.16
CA PHE A 145 -2.85 -12.49 -7.72
C PHE A 145 -3.86 -12.37 -8.87
N GLY A 146 -3.42 -12.33 -10.13
CA GLY A 146 -4.29 -12.18 -11.29
C GLY A 146 -4.86 -10.78 -11.47
N MET A 147 -4.16 -9.77 -10.95
CA MET A 147 -4.48 -8.37 -11.16
C MET A 147 -4.07 -7.93 -12.56
N ARG A 148 -4.81 -7.02 -13.17
CA ARG A 148 -4.46 -6.45 -14.47
C ARG A 148 -4.02 -5.00 -14.35
N PHE A 149 -2.97 -4.64 -15.08
CA PHE A 149 -2.44 -3.30 -15.13
C PHE A 149 -2.69 -2.71 -16.52
N SER A 150 -3.65 -1.78 -16.62
CA SER A 150 -3.99 -1.13 -17.90
C SER A 150 -2.83 -0.25 -18.37
N GLY A 151 -2.50 -0.34 -19.67
CA GLY A 151 -1.35 0.38 -20.23
C GLY A 151 0.01 -0.27 -19.98
N HIS A 152 0.07 -1.43 -19.30
CA HIS A 152 1.33 -2.17 -19.16
C HIS A 152 1.84 -2.67 -20.52
N PRO A 153 3.12 -2.44 -20.89
CA PRO A 153 3.61 -2.74 -22.24
C PRO A 153 3.68 -4.22 -22.56
N ASN A 154 3.86 -5.10 -21.56
CA ASN A 154 4.00 -6.54 -21.77
C ASN A 154 3.68 -7.32 -20.48
N LEU A 155 2.38 -7.48 -20.17
CA LEU A 155 1.89 -8.10 -18.95
C LEU A 155 1.89 -9.63 -19.10
N LEU A 156 3.02 -10.25 -18.82
CA LEU A 156 3.24 -11.71 -18.86
C LEU A 156 3.67 -12.23 -17.49
N ARG A 157 3.47 -13.53 -17.23
CA ARG A 157 3.97 -14.20 -16.03
C ARG A 157 5.48 -14.01 -15.87
N ILE A 158 5.97 -14.05 -14.64
CA ILE A 158 7.40 -13.83 -14.33
C ILE A 158 7.97 -14.89 -13.37
N LEU A 159 7.16 -15.42 -12.48
CA LEU A 159 7.58 -16.40 -11.46
C LEU A 159 7.02 -17.79 -11.74
N MET A 160 5.76 -17.88 -12.17
CA MET A 160 5.13 -19.16 -12.46
C MET A 160 5.35 -19.54 -13.92
N PRO A 161 5.38 -20.86 -14.25
CA PRO A 161 5.37 -21.34 -15.63
C PRO A 161 4.14 -20.82 -16.39
N ASP A 162 4.27 -20.67 -17.72
CA ASP A 162 3.21 -20.14 -18.58
C ASP A 162 1.92 -20.97 -18.55
N ASP A 163 2.04 -22.28 -18.34
CA ASP A 163 0.95 -23.25 -18.25
C ASP A 163 0.36 -23.39 -16.84
N TRP A 164 0.89 -22.64 -15.85
CA TRP A 164 0.40 -22.70 -14.48
C TRP A 164 -1.05 -22.23 -14.38
N LYS A 165 -1.89 -23.03 -13.67
CA LYS A 165 -3.31 -22.70 -13.49
C LYS A 165 -3.54 -21.90 -12.20
N GLY A 166 -4.21 -20.76 -12.36
CA GLY A 166 -4.60 -19.88 -11.25
C GLY A 166 -3.48 -18.97 -10.75
N HIS A 167 -3.67 -18.45 -9.53
CA HIS A 167 -2.83 -17.42 -8.91
C HIS A 167 -2.53 -17.78 -7.46
N PRO A 168 -1.30 -18.24 -7.16
CA PRO A 168 -0.97 -18.92 -5.91
C PRO A 168 -1.09 -18.09 -4.64
N LEU A 169 -1.02 -16.76 -4.72
CA LEU A 169 -1.14 -15.89 -3.54
C LEU A 169 -2.57 -15.46 -3.22
N ARG A 170 -3.56 -15.86 -4.03
CA ARG A 170 -4.97 -15.67 -3.66
C ARG A 170 -5.32 -16.54 -2.47
N LYS A 171 -6.09 -15.98 -1.51
CA LYS A 171 -6.51 -16.70 -0.30
C LYS A 171 -7.45 -17.89 -0.57
N ASP A 172 -8.17 -17.86 -1.70
CA ASP A 172 -9.04 -18.95 -2.17
C ASP A 172 -8.32 -19.96 -3.08
N TYR A 173 -7.01 -19.79 -3.33
CA TYR A 173 -6.21 -20.74 -4.09
C TYR A 173 -5.98 -22.02 -3.28
N PRO A 174 -6.20 -23.23 -3.85
CA PRO A 174 -6.00 -24.50 -3.14
C PRO A 174 -4.54 -24.69 -2.72
N VAL A 175 -4.31 -25.12 -1.47
CA VAL A 175 -2.95 -25.37 -0.95
C VAL A 175 -2.19 -26.41 -1.77
N GLU A 176 -2.91 -27.43 -2.32
CA GLU A 176 -2.32 -28.47 -3.17
C GLU A 176 -2.21 -28.08 -4.65
N GLY A 177 -2.64 -26.87 -5.02
CA GLY A 177 -2.74 -26.42 -6.40
C GLY A 177 -3.90 -27.08 -7.17
N TYR A 178 -4.03 -26.73 -8.45
CA TYR A 178 -4.94 -27.39 -9.38
C TYR A 178 -4.21 -28.57 -10.01
N ARG A 179 -4.61 -29.77 -9.66
CA ARG A 179 -4.13 -31.03 -10.28
C ARG A 179 -4.94 -31.38 -11.52
#